data_655c321633d5380a9c2ae06515f8e190
#
_entry.id   655c321633d5380a9c2ae06515f8e190
#
_cell.length_a   1.000
_cell.length_b   1.000
_cell.length_c   1.000
_cell.angle_alpha   90.00
_cell.angle_beta   90.00
_cell.angle_gamma   90.00
#
_symmetry.space_group_name_H-M   'P 1'
#
loop_
_entity.id
_entity.type
_entity.pdbx_description
1 polymer ?
#
loop_
_entity_poly.entity_id
_entity_poly.type
_entity_poly.pdbx_seq_one_letter_code
_entity_poly.pdbx_strand_id
1 'polypeptide(L)'
;MKFVRRMSSADLLRGQLTMLVILGLAALLVLAISACGDDDEGNGGTTATPEEDGGAAIDYSTLSGDIRIDGSSTVFPITEAVAEEFSQVSDVNVNVAFSGTGGGFEAFCRGEIEIADASRPIEDDETQACGAAGIDDIEEFQVGTDALTVVVNSSNDFVTCLTVEQLHLIFKEGGATTWDQVDPSFPAEAIVLYYPGTDSGTYDYFVDEIITGVDEAAAHTSEPTSSEDDNVLAQGVAGDDFSIGYFGIAYYLGAGQNLKAVEVDSGDGCVAPSEETAIDGTYTPLSRPLFIYTRTSFLEDRPEVLGFVNFYLENSQELVAEVNYVPLPEDVWDEQVAKLEPYLESGSTSTP
;
A
#
# COMPACT_ATOMS: atom_id res chain seq x y z
N MET A 1 -26.60 -6.58 32.37
CA MET A 1 -27.48 -7.75 32.13
C MET A 1 -26.86 -8.50 30.96
N LYS A 2 -26.16 -9.62 31.22
CA LYS A 2 -25.51 -10.44 30.17
C LYS A 2 -26.56 -11.37 29.57
N PHE A 3 -26.84 -11.22 28.28
CA PHE A 3 -27.65 -12.17 27.50
C PHE A 3 -26.74 -13.33 27.05
N VAL A 4 -26.88 -14.47 27.67
CA VAL A 4 -26.27 -15.73 27.21
C VAL A 4 -27.24 -16.35 26.17
N ARG A 5 -26.81 -16.36 24.89
CA ARG A 5 -27.55 -17.01 23.81
C ARG A 5 -27.29 -18.53 23.88
N ARG A 6 -28.33 -19.30 24.23
CA ARG A 6 -28.30 -20.78 24.21
C ARG A 6 -28.30 -21.23 22.75
N MET A 7 -27.23 -21.91 22.33
CA MET A 7 -27.18 -22.61 21.05
C MET A 7 -28.14 -23.80 21.07
N SER A 8 -28.89 -23.97 19.98
CA SER A 8 -29.86 -25.06 19.78
C SER A 8 -29.15 -26.36 19.42
N SER A 9 -29.67 -27.47 19.90
CA SER A 9 -29.15 -28.85 19.63
C SER A 9 -29.08 -29.20 18.14
N ALA A 10 -29.74 -28.45 17.25
CA ALA A 10 -29.71 -28.64 15.80
C ALA A 10 -28.40 -28.17 15.15
N ASP A 11 -27.69 -27.21 15.77
CA ASP A 11 -26.43 -26.69 15.22
C ASP A 11 -25.23 -27.62 15.50
N LEU A 12 -25.31 -28.41 16.58
CA LEU A 12 -24.28 -29.39 16.93
C LEU A 12 -24.30 -30.64 15.99
N LEU A 13 -25.50 -31.03 15.50
CA LEU A 13 -25.62 -32.20 14.60
C LEU A 13 -25.13 -31.90 13.18
N ARG A 14 -25.21 -30.65 12.71
CA ARG A 14 -24.71 -30.28 11.37
C ARG A 14 -23.19 -30.22 11.30
N GLY A 15 -22.50 -29.84 12.35
CA GLY A 15 -21.04 -29.80 12.41
C GLY A 15 -20.41 -31.19 12.41
N GLN A 16 -21.05 -32.20 13.05
CA GLN A 16 -20.54 -33.56 13.11
C GLN A 16 -20.74 -34.34 11.80
N LEU A 17 -21.79 -34.02 11.02
CA LEU A 17 -22.04 -34.72 9.74
C LEU A 17 -21.07 -34.23 8.63
N THR A 18 -20.65 -32.98 8.67
CA THR A 18 -19.67 -32.43 7.69
C THR A 18 -18.26 -33.00 7.93
N MET A 19 -17.87 -33.23 9.17
CA MET A 19 -16.55 -33.78 9.52
C MET A 19 -16.39 -35.25 9.17
N LEU A 20 -17.49 -36.06 9.21
CA LEU A 20 -17.49 -37.47 8.84
C LEU A 20 -17.44 -37.72 7.31
N VAL A 21 -17.92 -36.78 6.51
CA VAL A 21 -17.85 -36.88 5.04
C VAL A 21 -16.45 -36.57 4.52
N ILE A 22 -15.71 -35.66 5.17
CA ILE A 22 -14.33 -35.28 4.79
C ILE A 22 -13.34 -36.40 5.14
N LEU A 23 -13.54 -37.10 6.26
CA LEU A 23 -12.69 -38.26 6.63
C LEU A 23 -12.95 -39.52 5.76
N GLY A 24 -14.12 -39.66 5.16
CA GLY A 24 -14.46 -40.78 4.28
C GLY A 24 -13.84 -40.68 2.88
N LEU A 25 -13.56 -39.47 2.35
CA LEU A 25 -12.95 -39.31 1.04
C LEU A 25 -11.41 -39.43 1.04
N ALA A 26 -10.75 -39.26 2.17
CA ALA A 26 -9.29 -39.36 2.28
C ALA A 26 -8.80 -40.81 2.34
N ALA A 27 -9.66 -41.79 2.65
CA ALA A 27 -9.30 -43.22 2.78
C ALA A 27 -9.37 -44.02 1.48
N LEU A 28 -9.88 -43.46 0.38
CA LEU A 28 -10.09 -44.15 -0.90
C LEU A 28 -9.03 -43.90 -1.97
N LEU A 29 -8.00 -43.05 -1.67
CA LEU A 29 -6.96 -42.66 -2.66
C LEU A 29 -5.60 -43.36 -2.46
N VAL A 30 -5.46 -44.35 -1.55
CA VAL A 30 -4.15 -44.97 -1.21
C VAL A 30 -3.99 -46.39 -1.76
N LEU A 31 -4.91 -46.93 -2.56
CA LEU A 31 -4.90 -48.36 -2.97
C LEU A 31 -4.77 -48.60 -4.48
N ALA A 32 -4.01 -47.81 -5.22
CA ALA A 32 -3.79 -48.08 -6.63
C ALA A 32 -2.37 -47.74 -7.13
N ILE A 33 -1.30 -48.22 -6.45
CA ILE A 33 0.02 -48.33 -7.10
C ILE A 33 0.75 -49.54 -6.47
N SER A 34 0.53 -50.72 -7.02
CA SER A 34 1.45 -51.86 -6.92
C SER A 34 1.06 -52.92 -7.95
N ALA A 35 1.72 -52.94 -9.09
CA ALA A 35 1.99 -54.18 -9.84
C ALA A 35 2.82 -53.92 -11.09
N CYS A 36 3.87 -54.72 -11.23
CA CYS A 36 4.65 -55.14 -12.41
C CYS A 36 5.64 -54.14 -12.96
N GLY A 37 6.91 -54.41 -13.14
CA GLY A 37 7.68 -55.66 -13.23
C GLY A 37 8.55 -55.59 -14.47
N ASP A 38 9.86 -55.66 -14.27
CA ASP A 38 10.98 -56.11 -15.12
C ASP A 38 11.07 -55.77 -16.63
N ASP A 39 12.23 -55.30 -16.94
CA ASP A 39 13.24 -55.62 -17.96
C ASP A 39 13.65 -54.50 -18.93
N ASP A 40 14.96 -54.18 -18.82
CA ASP A 40 15.99 -53.97 -19.80
C ASP A 40 16.23 -52.59 -20.48
N GLU A 41 17.50 -52.21 -20.20
CA GLU A 41 18.50 -51.50 -21.06
C GLU A 41 18.29 -50.04 -21.52
N GLY A 42 19.09 -49.14 -20.84
CA GLY A 42 20.05 -48.27 -21.52
C GLY A 42 19.53 -47.11 -22.33
N ASN A 43 19.44 -45.96 -21.70
CA ASN A 43 20.05 -44.77 -22.29
C ASN A 43 20.10 -43.62 -21.26
N GLY A 44 21.32 -43.10 -21.04
CA GLY A 44 21.51 -41.92 -20.17
C GLY A 44 20.82 -40.69 -20.71
N GLY A 45 19.70 -40.33 -20.08
CA GLY A 45 19.08 -39.04 -20.20
C GLY A 45 19.20 -38.37 -18.84
N THR A 46 20.13 -37.47 -18.72
CA THR A 46 20.25 -36.53 -17.61
C THR A 46 18.98 -35.69 -17.59
N THR A 47 18.06 -36.03 -16.72
CA THR A 47 17.00 -35.10 -16.30
C THR A 47 17.72 -33.99 -15.55
N ALA A 48 17.88 -32.84 -16.21
CA ALA A 48 18.22 -31.60 -15.54
C ALA A 48 17.04 -31.31 -14.58
N THR A 49 17.29 -31.49 -13.30
CA THR A 49 16.57 -30.77 -12.25
C THR A 49 16.71 -29.29 -12.57
N PRO A 50 15.66 -28.48 -12.52
CA PRO A 50 15.87 -27.05 -12.50
C PRO A 50 16.78 -26.77 -11.30
N GLU A 51 17.94 -26.17 -11.54
CA GLU A 51 18.71 -25.55 -10.48
C GLU A 51 17.79 -24.45 -9.94
N GLU A 52 17.24 -24.63 -8.73
CA GLU A 52 16.77 -23.53 -7.92
C GLU A 52 18.01 -22.63 -7.78
N ASP A 53 17.89 -21.42 -8.26
CA ASP A 53 18.88 -20.36 -8.11
C ASP A 53 18.97 -20.08 -6.61
N GLY A 54 19.97 -20.72 -5.97
CA GLY A 54 20.12 -20.78 -4.53
C GLY A 54 20.80 -19.52 -4.00
N GLY A 55 20.13 -18.40 -4.02
CA GLY A 55 20.41 -17.32 -3.08
C GLY A 55 20.21 -17.89 -1.65
N ALA A 56 21.19 -17.72 -0.76
CA ALA A 56 21.07 -18.19 0.61
C ALA A 56 19.93 -17.42 1.29
N ALA A 57 18.80 -18.09 1.54
CA ALA A 57 17.67 -17.51 2.25
C ALA A 57 18.11 -17.05 3.65
N ILE A 58 17.74 -15.82 4.03
CA ILE A 58 18.05 -15.27 5.36
C ILE A 58 17.27 -16.06 6.41
N ASP A 59 17.96 -16.57 7.43
CA ASP A 59 17.31 -17.14 8.62
C ASP A 59 16.94 -15.99 9.58
N TYR A 60 15.75 -15.44 9.43
CA TYR A 60 15.25 -14.32 10.23
C TYR A 60 15.26 -14.62 11.73
N SER A 61 15.11 -15.90 12.14
CA SER A 61 15.09 -16.29 13.56
C SER A 61 16.43 -16.10 14.26
N THR A 62 17.50 -15.89 13.53
CA THR A 62 18.84 -15.62 14.09
C THR A 62 19.14 -14.13 14.25
N LEU A 63 18.28 -13.27 13.70
CA LEU A 63 18.48 -11.83 13.74
C LEU A 63 18.01 -11.25 15.07
N SER A 64 18.72 -10.25 15.56
CA SER A 64 18.38 -9.48 16.74
C SER A 64 19.02 -8.10 16.68
N GLY A 65 18.40 -7.13 17.32
CA GLY A 65 18.85 -5.73 17.31
C GLY A 65 17.69 -4.77 17.35
N ASP A 66 17.97 -3.50 17.10
CA ASP A 66 16.97 -2.44 17.09
C ASP A 66 17.01 -1.74 15.72
N ILE A 67 15.85 -1.51 15.13
CA ILE A 67 15.64 -0.70 13.92
C ILE A 67 14.68 0.41 14.27
N ARG A 68 15.05 1.64 13.95
CA ARG A 68 14.19 2.83 14.10
C ARG A 68 13.83 3.32 12.73
N ILE A 69 12.54 3.53 12.54
CA ILE A 69 11.94 3.99 11.28
C ILE A 69 11.09 5.20 11.59
N ASP A 70 11.20 6.24 10.78
CA ASP A 70 10.37 7.44 10.90
C ASP A 70 10.19 8.06 9.51
N GLY A 71 9.15 8.85 9.32
CA GLY A 71 8.93 9.57 8.07
C GLY A 71 7.46 9.74 7.70
N SER A 72 7.12 9.36 6.48
CA SER A 72 5.80 9.55 5.89
C SER A 72 4.70 8.82 6.68
N SER A 73 3.66 9.56 7.08
CA SER A 73 2.43 9.00 7.65
C SER A 73 1.68 8.09 6.67
N THR A 74 1.88 8.29 5.36
CA THR A 74 1.29 7.45 4.31
C THR A 74 1.98 6.09 4.20
N VAL A 75 3.32 6.05 4.33
CA VAL A 75 4.07 4.78 4.28
C VAL A 75 3.97 4.03 5.60
N PHE A 76 3.77 4.74 6.72
CA PHE A 76 3.66 4.18 8.06
C PHE A 76 2.76 2.92 8.15
N PRO A 77 1.53 2.87 7.58
CA PRO A 77 0.69 1.66 7.68
C PRO A 77 1.32 0.42 7.02
N ILE A 78 2.06 0.60 5.93
CA ILE A 78 2.76 -0.51 5.27
C ILE A 78 3.92 -0.98 6.16
N THR A 79 4.75 -0.03 6.61
CA THR A 79 5.91 -0.32 7.44
C THR A 79 5.52 -0.94 8.78
N GLU A 80 4.39 -0.51 9.39
CA GLU A 80 3.85 -1.10 10.61
C GLU A 80 3.38 -2.54 10.38
N ALA A 81 2.65 -2.81 9.28
CA ALA A 81 2.23 -4.17 8.91
C ALA A 81 3.43 -5.09 8.68
N VAL A 82 4.45 -4.63 7.95
CA VAL A 82 5.69 -5.38 7.75
C VAL A 82 6.41 -5.65 9.08
N ALA A 83 6.49 -4.65 9.96
CA ALA A 83 7.14 -4.80 11.27
C ALA A 83 6.38 -5.80 12.17
N GLU A 84 5.04 -5.81 12.12
CA GLU A 84 4.22 -6.78 12.85
C GLU A 84 4.48 -8.20 12.36
N GLU A 85 4.43 -8.45 11.04
CA GLU A 85 4.70 -9.77 10.47
C GLU A 85 6.15 -10.20 10.68
N PHE A 86 7.12 -9.30 10.55
CA PHE A 86 8.54 -9.58 10.81
C PHE A 86 8.78 -9.99 12.26
N SER A 87 8.05 -9.43 13.22
CA SER A 87 8.12 -9.80 14.64
C SER A 87 7.72 -11.26 14.92
N GLN A 88 7.00 -11.91 14.00
CA GLN A 88 6.61 -13.32 14.15
C GLN A 88 7.76 -14.27 13.80
N VAL A 89 8.76 -13.80 13.06
CA VAL A 89 9.84 -14.63 12.54
C VAL A 89 11.22 -14.20 13.03
N SER A 90 11.33 -13.04 13.70
CA SER A 90 12.61 -12.43 14.14
C SER A 90 12.51 -11.88 15.56
N ASP A 91 13.66 -11.83 16.27
CA ASP A 91 13.80 -11.17 17.58
C ASP A 91 14.29 -9.69 17.45
N VAL A 92 14.23 -9.11 16.25
CA VAL A 92 14.57 -7.69 16.02
C VAL A 92 13.45 -6.80 16.53
N ASN A 93 13.82 -5.75 17.27
CA ASN A 93 12.89 -4.75 17.77
C ASN A 93 12.76 -3.61 16.75
N VAL A 94 11.68 -3.59 15.97
CA VAL A 94 11.40 -2.54 14.99
C VAL A 94 10.49 -1.49 15.62
N ASN A 95 10.94 -0.23 15.63
CA ASN A 95 10.18 0.91 16.15
C ASN A 95 9.82 1.82 14.99
N VAL A 96 8.55 1.90 14.66
CA VAL A 96 8.02 2.73 13.57
C VAL A 96 7.35 3.96 14.14
N ALA A 97 7.68 5.14 13.60
CA ALA A 97 7.09 6.43 13.91
C ALA A 97 6.75 7.18 12.61
N PHE A 98 6.02 8.28 12.74
CA PHE A 98 5.75 9.15 11.60
C PHE A 98 5.87 10.62 12.00
N SER A 99 6.75 11.35 11.32
CA SER A 99 6.97 12.80 11.48
C SER A 99 6.80 13.58 10.18
N GLY A 100 6.28 12.89 9.15
CA GLY A 100 6.23 13.36 7.77
C GLY A 100 7.53 13.06 7.01
N THR A 101 7.46 13.00 5.67
CA THR A 101 8.60 12.67 4.79
C THR A 101 9.83 13.54 5.09
N GLY A 102 9.66 14.87 5.19
CA GLY A 102 10.77 15.79 5.51
C GLY A 102 11.35 15.55 6.91
N GLY A 103 10.49 15.28 7.92
CA GLY A 103 10.94 14.94 9.29
C GLY A 103 11.76 13.64 9.32
N GLY A 104 11.32 12.63 8.55
CA GLY A 104 12.05 11.38 8.35
C GLY A 104 13.43 11.61 7.75
N PHE A 105 13.53 12.37 6.65
CA PHE A 105 14.83 12.70 6.04
C PHE A 105 15.73 13.52 6.96
N GLU A 106 15.16 14.46 7.74
CA GLU A 106 15.95 15.16 8.74
C GLU A 106 16.57 14.21 9.78
N ALA A 107 15.78 13.27 10.32
CA ALA A 107 16.26 12.29 11.30
C ALA A 107 17.28 11.31 10.65
N PHE A 108 17.02 10.88 9.43
CA PHE A 108 17.90 10.00 8.65
C PHE A 108 19.26 10.66 8.39
N CYS A 109 19.27 11.91 7.89
CA CYS A 109 20.50 12.65 7.63
C CYS A 109 21.27 13.04 8.91
N ARG A 110 20.63 12.98 10.11
CA ARG A 110 21.33 13.07 11.40
C ARG A 110 21.85 11.73 11.91
N GLY A 111 21.55 10.61 11.22
CA GLY A 111 21.90 9.26 11.66
C GLY A 111 21.12 8.79 12.89
N GLU A 112 19.93 9.32 13.11
CA GLU A 112 19.08 9.00 14.27
C GLU A 112 18.20 7.78 14.03
N ILE A 113 17.94 7.45 12.76
CA ILE A 113 17.13 6.32 12.30
C ILE A 113 17.85 5.50 11.23
N GLU A 114 17.47 4.26 11.09
CA GLU A 114 18.04 3.31 10.12
C GLU A 114 17.30 3.33 8.78
N ILE A 115 15.99 3.62 8.80
CA ILE A 115 15.14 3.65 7.61
C ILE A 115 14.27 4.90 7.67
N ALA A 116 14.16 5.62 6.55
CA ALA A 116 13.22 6.71 6.39
C ALA A 116 12.08 6.30 5.45
N ASP A 117 10.84 6.47 5.89
CA ASP A 117 9.65 6.31 5.08
C ASP A 117 9.37 7.61 4.30
N ALA A 118 9.09 7.52 3.00
CA ALA A 118 8.88 8.69 2.16
C ALA A 118 7.75 8.49 1.13
N SER A 119 6.90 9.49 0.96
CA SER A 119 5.83 9.51 -0.05
C SER A 119 6.16 10.41 -1.26
N ARG A 120 7.42 10.72 -1.43
CA ARG A 120 8.06 11.33 -2.59
C ARG A 120 9.54 10.95 -2.64
N PRO A 121 10.21 11.10 -3.79
CA PRO A 121 11.67 10.98 -3.83
C PRO A 121 12.35 11.99 -2.89
N ILE A 122 13.56 11.64 -2.43
CA ILE A 122 14.43 12.56 -1.68
C ILE A 122 14.77 13.78 -2.54
N GLU A 123 14.70 14.95 -1.95
CA GLU A 123 14.99 16.22 -2.63
C GLU A 123 16.49 16.57 -2.62
N ASP A 124 16.90 17.48 -3.53
CA ASP A 124 18.31 17.88 -3.67
C ASP A 124 18.89 18.51 -2.39
N ASP A 125 18.09 19.29 -1.66
CA ASP A 125 18.50 19.93 -0.40
C ASP A 125 18.60 18.90 0.75
N GLU A 126 17.74 17.89 0.79
CA GLU A 126 17.81 16.78 1.75
C GLU A 126 19.04 15.90 1.47
N THR A 127 19.29 15.55 0.20
CA THR A 127 20.51 14.85 -0.22
C THR A 127 21.77 15.65 0.15
N GLN A 128 21.75 16.97 -0.03
CA GLN A 128 22.86 17.85 0.33
C GLN A 128 23.06 17.92 1.86
N ALA A 129 21.95 17.92 2.64
CA ALA A 129 22.01 17.89 4.09
C ALA A 129 22.60 16.58 4.61
N CYS A 130 22.22 15.43 4.04
CA CYS A 130 22.80 14.12 4.34
C CYS A 130 24.30 14.09 4.03
N GLY A 131 24.72 14.56 2.85
CA GLY A 131 26.13 14.62 2.45
C GLY A 131 26.96 15.52 3.37
N ALA A 132 26.40 16.65 3.83
CA ALA A 132 27.07 17.53 4.81
C ALA A 132 27.27 16.86 6.18
N ALA A 133 26.44 15.89 6.54
CA ALA A 133 26.56 15.06 7.73
C ALA A 133 27.45 13.81 7.50
N GLY A 134 27.95 13.58 6.26
CA GLY A 134 28.78 12.44 5.90
C GLY A 134 28.01 11.17 5.56
N ILE A 135 26.74 11.32 5.18
CA ILE A 135 25.87 10.24 4.71
C ILE A 135 25.68 10.41 3.20
N ASP A 136 26.53 9.72 2.42
CA ASP A 136 26.52 9.75 0.95
C ASP A 136 26.11 8.38 0.36
N ASP A 137 25.81 7.40 1.23
CA ASP A 137 25.55 6.00 0.92
C ASP A 137 24.06 5.66 1.03
N ILE A 138 23.21 6.48 0.42
CA ILE A 138 21.76 6.36 0.47
C ILE A 138 21.28 5.34 -0.58
N GLU A 139 20.43 4.39 -0.15
CA GLU A 139 19.75 3.43 -1.02
C GLU A 139 18.24 3.65 -0.92
N GLU A 140 17.58 3.69 -2.07
CA GLU A 140 16.15 3.91 -2.23
C GLU A 140 15.47 2.65 -2.70
N PHE A 141 14.35 2.28 -2.07
CA PHE A 141 13.47 1.22 -2.53
C PHE A 141 12.05 1.77 -2.67
N GLN A 142 11.47 1.64 -3.87
CA GLN A 142 10.05 1.87 -4.03
C GLN A 142 9.29 0.64 -3.53
N VAL A 143 8.26 0.85 -2.71
CA VAL A 143 7.53 -0.24 -2.04
C VAL A 143 6.06 -0.33 -2.45
N GLY A 144 5.51 0.71 -3.07
CA GLY A 144 4.13 0.75 -3.52
C GLY A 144 3.77 2.09 -4.16
N THR A 145 2.49 2.28 -4.45
CA THR A 145 1.93 3.54 -4.93
C THR A 145 0.66 3.87 -4.16
N ASP A 146 0.58 5.07 -3.61
CA ASP A 146 -0.66 5.63 -3.07
C ASP A 146 -1.42 6.34 -4.18
N ALA A 147 -2.72 6.08 -4.30
CA ALA A 147 -3.57 6.75 -5.25
C ALA A 147 -4.96 6.96 -4.67
N LEU A 148 -5.45 8.18 -4.81
CA LEU A 148 -6.81 8.57 -4.44
C LEU A 148 -7.70 8.53 -5.66
N THR A 149 -8.97 8.21 -5.46
CA THR A 149 -9.98 8.33 -6.52
C THR A 149 -11.06 9.29 -6.10
N VAL A 150 -11.29 10.32 -6.90
CA VAL A 150 -12.48 11.16 -6.79
C VAL A 150 -13.63 10.44 -7.47
N VAL A 151 -14.76 10.31 -6.78
CA VAL A 151 -15.92 9.57 -7.26
C VAL A 151 -17.20 10.40 -7.14
N VAL A 152 -18.12 10.15 -8.05
CA VAL A 152 -19.50 10.61 -7.99
C VAL A 152 -20.45 9.42 -8.08
N ASN A 153 -21.74 9.64 -7.80
CA ASN A 153 -22.77 8.62 -8.03
C ASN A 153 -22.77 8.19 -9.51
N SER A 154 -23.01 6.92 -9.78
CA SER A 154 -23.04 6.39 -11.17
C SER A 154 -24.15 7.00 -12.04
N SER A 155 -25.22 7.57 -11.41
CA SER A 155 -26.29 8.30 -12.13
C SER A 155 -25.88 9.73 -12.52
N ASN A 156 -24.78 10.27 -11.96
CA ASN A 156 -24.27 11.59 -12.30
C ASN A 156 -23.72 11.58 -13.74
N ASP A 157 -24.42 12.24 -14.66
CA ASP A 157 -24.12 12.28 -16.08
C ASP A 157 -23.43 13.58 -16.53
N PHE A 158 -23.26 14.56 -15.64
CA PHE A 158 -22.71 15.88 -15.94
C PHE A 158 -21.25 16.05 -15.54
N VAL A 159 -20.74 15.36 -14.50
CA VAL A 159 -19.34 15.40 -14.10
C VAL A 159 -18.58 14.26 -14.76
N THR A 160 -17.66 14.56 -15.67
CA THR A 160 -16.75 13.54 -16.25
C THR A 160 -15.32 13.80 -15.84
N CYS A 161 -14.92 15.07 -15.83
CA CYS A 161 -13.58 15.53 -15.49
C CYS A 161 -13.70 16.80 -14.63
N LEU A 162 -12.79 16.94 -13.66
CA LEU A 162 -12.64 18.15 -12.85
C LEU A 162 -11.18 18.58 -12.86
N THR A 163 -10.93 19.89 -12.91
CA THR A 163 -9.59 20.41 -12.70
C THR A 163 -9.22 20.42 -11.21
N VAL A 164 -7.92 20.50 -10.92
CA VAL A 164 -7.43 20.65 -9.54
C VAL A 164 -8.05 21.85 -8.84
N GLU A 165 -8.24 22.98 -9.54
CA GLU A 165 -8.88 24.18 -8.99
C GLU A 165 -10.38 23.96 -8.72
N GLN A 166 -11.07 23.14 -9.55
CA GLN A 166 -12.47 22.81 -9.30
C GLN A 166 -12.60 21.87 -8.09
N LEU A 167 -11.71 20.90 -7.93
CA LEU A 167 -11.64 20.05 -6.73
C LEU A 167 -11.36 20.92 -5.48
N HIS A 168 -10.37 21.83 -5.55
CA HIS A 168 -10.11 22.79 -4.49
C HIS A 168 -11.37 23.60 -4.14
N LEU A 169 -12.08 24.14 -5.15
CA LEU A 169 -13.29 24.93 -4.94
C LEU A 169 -14.43 24.12 -4.27
N ILE A 170 -14.52 22.82 -4.55
CA ILE A 170 -15.52 21.92 -3.96
C ILE A 170 -15.20 21.61 -2.49
N PHE A 171 -13.94 21.27 -2.19
CA PHE A 171 -13.57 20.71 -0.89
C PHE A 171 -12.98 21.69 0.12
N LYS A 172 -12.67 22.94 -0.28
CA LYS A 172 -12.19 23.94 0.67
C LYS A 172 -13.28 24.48 1.58
N GLU A 173 -12.90 24.97 2.75
CA GLU A 173 -13.79 25.70 3.64
C GLU A 173 -14.39 26.93 2.95
N GLY A 174 -15.72 27.06 3.02
CA GLY A 174 -16.47 28.14 2.36
C GLY A 174 -16.44 28.05 0.82
N GLY A 175 -16.17 26.89 0.26
CA GLY A 175 -16.17 26.63 -1.17
C GLY A 175 -17.55 26.56 -1.82
N ALA A 176 -17.66 25.85 -2.95
CA ALA A 176 -18.91 25.69 -3.68
C ALA A 176 -19.91 24.86 -2.87
N THR A 177 -21.16 25.28 -2.85
CA THR A 177 -22.25 24.54 -2.21
C THR A 177 -23.26 23.96 -3.20
N THR A 178 -23.17 24.38 -4.47
CA THR A 178 -23.96 23.87 -5.58
C THR A 178 -23.09 23.62 -6.80
N TRP A 179 -23.47 22.66 -7.62
CA TRP A 179 -22.69 22.25 -8.79
C TRP A 179 -22.51 23.37 -9.84
N ASP A 180 -23.50 24.25 -10.03
CA ASP A 180 -23.43 25.40 -10.94
C ASP A 180 -22.44 26.48 -10.49
N GLN A 181 -21.96 26.45 -9.25
CA GLN A 181 -20.87 27.27 -8.76
C GLN A 181 -19.49 26.71 -9.17
N VAL A 182 -19.40 25.41 -9.43
CA VAL A 182 -18.19 24.76 -9.91
C VAL A 182 -18.03 24.97 -11.43
N ASP A 183 -19.10 24.74 -12.17
CA ASP A 183 -19.20 25.02 -13.59
C ASP A 183 -20.63 25.48 -13.93
N PRO A 184 -20.82 26.63 -14.62
CA PRO A 184 -22.14 27.13 -14.97
C PRO A 184 -22.97 26.20 -15.88
N SER A 185 -22.37 25.17 -16.48
CA SER A 185 -23.06 24.15 -17.29
C SER A 185 -23.65 23.02 -16.44
N PHE A 186 -23.24 22.91 -15.17
CA PHE A 186 -23.74 21.90 -14.25
C PHE A 186 -25.09 22.31 -13.64
N PRO A 187 -25.88 21.37 -13.10
CA PRO A 187 -27.17 21.67 -12.50
C PRO A 187 -27.01 22.50 -11.21
N ALA A 188 -28.01 23.37 -10.91
CA ALA A 188 -28.06 24.15 -9.69
C ALA A 188 -28.56 23.31 -8.48
N GLU A 189 -27.94 22.14 -8.29
CA GLU A 189 -28.23 21.22 -7.20
C GLU A 189 -27.14 21.29 -6.13
N ALA A 190 -27.51 20.99 -4.89
CA ALA A 190 -26.57 21.03 -3.76
C ALA A 190 -25.52 19.91 -3.88
N ILE A 191 -24.27 20.23 -3.56
CA ILE A 191 -23.20 19.24 -3.48
C ILE A 191 -23.27 18.57 -2.10
N VAL A 192 -23.21 17.23 -2.08
CA VAL A 192 -23.07 16.44 -0.85
C VAL A 192 -21.68 15.80 -0.85
N LEU A 193 -20.90 16.07 0.19
CA LEU A 193 -19.49 15.65 0.27
C LEU A 193 -19.34 14.40 1.15
N TYR A 194 -18.51 13.44 0.69
CA TYR A 194 -18.08 12.27 1.44
C TYR A 194 -16.55 12.15 1.33
N TYR A 195 -15.84 12.13 2.47
CA TYR A 195 -14.39 12.10 2.49
C TYR A 195 -13.85 11.47 3.78
N PRO A 196 -12.60 10.97 3.80
CA PRO A 196 -11.98 10.39 4.98
C PRO A 196 -11.92 11.35 6.16
N GLY A 197 -11.82 10.83 7.37
CA GLY A 197 -11.58 11.62 8.57
C GLY A 197 -10.13 12.11 8.67
N THR A 198 -9.88 12.95 9.66
CA THR A 198 -8.57 13.60 9.87
C THR A 198 -7.47 12.67 10.36
N ASP A 199 -7.80 11.43 10.71
CA ASP A 199 -6.80 10.41 11.11
C ASP A 199 -6.33 9.57 9.90
N SER A 200 -6.84 9.88 8.68
CA SER A 200 -6.54 9.19 7.44
C SER A 200 -5.40 9.84 6.65
N GLY A 201 -4.38 9.05 6.28
CA GLY A 201 -3.33 9.50 5.35
C GLY A 201 -3.86 9.94 3.98
N THR A 202 -5.02 9.39 3.55
CA THR A 202 -5.74 9.82 2.33
C THR A 202 -6.29 11.22 2.48
N TYR A 203 -6.81 11.58 3.67
CA TYR A 203 -7.24 12.95 3.96
C TYR A 203 -6.07 13.92 3.89
N ASP A 204 -4.97 13.61 4.58
CA ASP A 204 -3.78 14.46 4.59
C ASP A 204 -3.25 14.69 3.18
N TYR A 205 -3.15 13.62 2.39
CA TYR A 205 -2.69 13.70 1.01
C TYR A 205 -3.59 14.61 0.14
N PHE A 206 -4.90 14.45 0.25
CA PHE A 206 -5.83 15.31 -0.50
C PHE A 206 -5.71 16.78 -0.05
N VAL A 207 -5.53 17.03 1.23
CA VAL A 207 -5.29 18.38 1.76
C VAL A 207 -4.01 18.97 1.20
N ASP A 208 -2.92 18.20 1.20
CA ASP A 208 -1.63 18.67 0.71
C ASP A 208 -1.66 19.02 -0.78
N GLU A 209 -2.24 18.17 -1.62
CA GLU A 209 -2.21 18.35 -3.06
C GLU A 209 -3.31 19.27 -3.60
N ILE A 210 -4.52 19.18 -3.03
CA ILE A 210 -5.70 19.85 -3.59
C ILE A 210 -6.06 21.11 -2.81
N ILE A 211 -5.85 21.14 -1.50
CA ILE A 211 -6.26 22.28 -0.68
C ILE A 211 -5.11 23.25 -0.52
N THR A 212 -4.04 22.85 0.18
CA THR A 212 -2.89 23.72 0.45
C THR A 212 -1.94 23.84 -0.74
N GLY A 213 -1.88 22.83 -1.61
CA GLY A 213 -1.12 22.89 -2.86
C GLY A 213 -1.65 23.94 -3.84
N VAL A 214 -2.97 24.21 -3.81
CA VAL A 214 -3.58 25.29 -4.63
C VAL A 214 -3.55 26.63 -3.92
N ASP A 215 -3.86 26.68 -2.62
CA ASP A 215 -3.82 27.89 -1.79
C ASP A 215 -3.34 27.52 -0.37
N GLU A 216 -2.08 27.85 -0.07
CA GLU A 216 -1.42 27.53 1.21
C GLU A 216 -2.19 28.03 2.45
N ALA A 217 -3.06 29.05 2.29
CA ALA A 217 -3.87 29.59 3.38
C ALA A 217 -5.26 28.93 3.50
N ALA A 218 -5.62 28.06 2.55
CA ALA A 218 -6.92 27.39 2.56
C ALA A 218 -6.95 26.23 3.58
N ALA A 219 -8.17 25.92 4.05
CA ALA A 219 -8.44 24.75 4.86
C ALA A 219 -9.48 23.87 4.15
N HIS A 220 -9.41 22.56 4.40
CA HIS A 220 -10.45 21.64 3.96
C HIS A 220 -11.76 21.90 4.72
N THR A 221 -12.90 21.67 4.06
CA THR A 221 -14.20 21.80 4.72
C THR A 221 -14.33 20.81 5.88
N SER A 222 -15.11 21.16 6.88
CA SER A 222 -15.40 20.35 8.08
C SER A 222 -16.84 19.83 8.09
N GLU A 223 -17.40 19.47 6.93
CA GLU A 223 -18.76 18.94 6.83
C GLU A 223 -18.89 17.59 7.57
N PRO A 224 -20.09 17.26 8.10
CA PRO A 224 -20.26 16.13 9.01
C PRO A 224 -20.29 14.73 8.36
N THR A 225 -20.01 14.60 7.06
CA THR A 225 -20.05 13.34 6.30
C THR A 225 -18.70 12.66 6.13
N SER A 226 -17.76 12.93 7.02
CA SER A 226 -16.48 12.24 7.07
C SER A 226 -16.57 10.90 7.81
N SER A 227 -15.77 9.91 7.40
CA SER A 227 -15.66 8.59 8.04
C SER A 227 -14.28 8.02 7.82
N GLU A 228 -13.73 7.32 8.82
CA GLU A 228 -12.51 6.53 8.66
C GLU A 228 -12.75 5.20 7.94
N ASP A 229 -14.00 4.81 7.69
CA ASP A 229 -14.36 3.63 6.92
C ASP A 229 -14.76 4.02 5.50
N ASP A 230 -13.90 3.76 4.53
CA ASP A 230 -14.09 4.07 3.11
C ASP A 230 -15.32 3.35 2.51
N ASN A 231 -15.74 2.21 3.07
CA ASN A 231 -16.99 1.57 2.66
C ASN A 231 -18.22 2.42 3.00
N VAL A 232 -18.17 3.15 4.11
CA VAL A 232 -19.24 4.10 4.50
C VAL A 232 -19.26 5.27 3.52
N LEU A 233 -18.10 5.78 3.13
CA LEU A 233 -17.97 6.86 2.14
C LEU A 233 -18.50 6.43 0.77
N ALA A 234 -18.07 5.26 0.29
CA ALA A 234 -18.51 4.68 -0.98
C ALA A 234 -20.04 4.47 -1.02
N GLN A 235 -20.64 3.94 0.07
CA GLN A 235 -22.09 3.79 0.20
C GLN A 235 -22.82 5.14 0.24
N GLY A 236 -22.22 6.13 0.89
CA GLY A 236 -22.76 7.50 0.94
C GLY A 236 -22.84 8.09 -0.46
N VAL A 237 -21.76 8.05 -1.23
CA VAL A 237 -21.73 8.54 -2.63
C VAL A 237 -22.71 7.75 -3.50
N ALA A 238 -22.80 6.43 -3.36
CA ALA A 238 -23.73 5.61 -4.12
C ALA A 238 -25.22 5.90 -3.78
N GLY A 239 -25.50 6.48 -2.62
CA GLY A 239 -26.84 6.78 -2.13
C GLY A 239 -27.40 8.15 -2.51
N ASP A 240 -26.60 9.06 -3.07
CA ASP A 240 -27.00 10.43 -3.41
C ASP A 240 -26.53 10.83 -4.81
N ASP A 241 -27.46 11.20 -5.69
CA ASP A 241 -27.22 11.50 -7.10
C ASP A 241 -26.31 12.73 -7.33
N PHE A 242 -26.23 13.63 -6.36
CA PHE A 242 -25.47 14.88 -6.42
C PHE A 242 -24.24 14.88 -5.52
N SER A 243 -23.88 13.72 -5.00
CA SER A 243 -22.71 13.58 -4.14
C SER A 243 -21.42 13.48 -4.94
N ILE A 244 -20.34 13.86 -4.26
CA ILE A 244 -18.96 13.65 -4.65
C ILE A 244 -18.15 13.25 -3.41
N GLY A 245 -17.18 12.38 -3.58
CA GLY A 245 -16.29 11.98 -2.49
C GLY A 245 -14.92 11.59 -3.03
N TYR A 246 -14.00 11.32 -2.12
CA TYR A 246 -12.70 10.73 -2.45
C TYR A 246 -12.27 9.73 -1.39
N PHE A 247 -11.54 8.72 -1.81
CA PHE A 247 -10.95 7.67 -0.97
C PHE A 247 -9.90 6.88 -1.78
N GLY A 248 -9.21 5.93 -1.17
CA GLY A 248 -8.20 5.11 -1.83
C GLY A 248 -8.74 4.39 -3.06
N ILE A 249 -7.93 4.31 -4.13
CA ILE A 249 -8.31 3.72 -5.42
C ILE A 249 -8.74 2.27 -5.30
N ALA A 250 -8.16 1.49 -4.38
CA ALA A 250 -8.49 0.09 -4.14
C ALA A 250 -9.97 -0.10 -3.76
N TYR A 251 -10.54 0.82 -2.95
CA TYR A 251 -11.96 0.78 -2.61
C TYR A 251 -12.86 1.07 -3.80
N TYR A 252 -12.46 1.99 -4.68
CA TYR A 252 -13.21 2.25 -5.91
C TYR A 252 -13.23 1.01 -6.80
N LEU A 253 -12.10 0.36 -7.00
CA LEU A 253 -11.98 -0.86 -7.80
C LEU A 253 -12.81 -2.01 -7.22
N GLY A 254 -12.92 -2.09 -5.88
CA GLY A 254 -13.73 -3.08 -5.17
C GLY A 254 -15.23 -2.73 -5.05
N ALA A 255 -15.64 -1.47 -5.17
CA ALA A 255 -17.00 -0.99 -4.87
C ALA A 255 -18.06 -1.34 -5.95
N GLY A 256 -17.67 -1.83 -7.11
CA GLY A 256 -18.58 -2.21 -8.19
C GLY A 256 -19.19 -1.02 -8.95
N GLN A 257 -20.34 -1.23 -9.64
CA GLN A 257 -20.89 -0.32 -10.65
C GLN A 257 -21.74 0.85 -10.12
N ASN A 258 -21.80 1.08 -8.81
CA ASN A 258 -22.64 2.14 -8.24
C ASN A 258 -21.93 3.49 -8.13
N LEU A 259 -20.65 3.52 -8.41
CA LEU A 259 -19.81 4.70 -8.42
C LEU A 259 -19.24 4.96 -9.82
N LYS A 260 -18.97 6.22 -10.11
CA LYS A 260 -18.26 6.65 -11.30
C LYS A 260 -17.05 7.46 -10.87
N ALA A 261 -15.87 7.01 -11.30
CA ALA A 261 -14.65 7.78 -11.13
C ALA A 261 -14.70 9.07 -11.96
N VAL A 262 -14.14 10.13 -11.41
CA VAL A 262 -13.97 11.42 -12.06
C VAL A 262 -12.54 11.51 -12.57
N GLU A 263 -12.38 11.84 -13.84
CA GLU A 263 -11.06 12.17 -14.39
C GLU A 263 -10.54 13.47 -13.78
N VAL A 264 -9.22 13.59 -13.59
CA VAL A 264 -8.58 14.78 -13.03
C VAL A 264 -7.72 15.44 -14.10
N ASP A 265 -7.86 16.76 -14.22
CA ASP A 265 -7.05 17.59 -15.10
C ASP A 265 -6.11 18.46 -14.25
N SER A 266 -4.81 18.15 -14.28
CA SER A 266 -3.74 18.91 -13.63
C SER A 266 -3.11 19.97 -14.56
N GLY A 267 -3.68 20.18 -15.74
CA GLY A 267 -3.21 21.15 -16.76
C GLY A 267 -2.81 20.53 -18.09
N ASP A 268 -2.61 19.20 -18.13
CA ASP A 268 -2.23 18.47 -19.36
C ASP A 268 -3.41 17.66 -19.98
N GLY A 269 -4.61 17.84 -19.43
CA GLY A 269 -5.84 17.17 -19.83
C GLY A 269 -6.35 16.19 -18.79
N CYS A 270 -7.55 15.67 -19.04
CA CYS A 270 -8.24 14.76 -18.13
C CYS A 270 -7.61 13.37 -18.13
N VAL A 271 -7.24 12.85 -16.98
CA VAL A 271 -6.70 11.52 -16.78
C VAL A 271 -7.63 10.74 -15.85
N ALA A 272 -8.03 9.54 -16.27
CA ALA A 272 -8.86 8.66 -15.46
C ALA A 272 -8.00 7.94 -14.40
N PRO A 273 -8.51 7.75 -13.16
CA PRO A 273 -7.83 6.92 -12.17
C PRO A 273 -7.87 5.45 -12.58
N SER A 274 -6.71 4.82 -12.62
CA SER A 274 -6.51 3.38 -12.80
C SER A 274 -5.20 2.97 -12.15
N GLU A 275 -4.99 1.67 -11.95
CA GLU A 275 -3.69 1.17 -11.50
C GLU A 275 -2.57 1.61 -12.45
N GLU A 276 -2.79 1.51 -13.78
CA GLU A 276 -1.81 1.90 -14.79
C GLU A 276 -1.43 3.39 -14.67
N THR A 277 -2.43 4.30 -14.62
CA THR A 277 -2.16 5.74 -14.55
C THR A 277 -1.67 6.21 -13.19
N ALA A 278 -1.94 5.46 -12.12
CA ALA A 278 -1.37 5.69 -10.80
C ALA A 278 0.12 5.32 -10.76
N ILE A 279 0.47 4.17 -11.32
CA ILE A 279 1.83 3.63 -11.33
C ILE A 279 2.75 4.44 -12.26
N ASP A 280 2.28 4.82 -13.46
CA ASP A 280 3.08 5.58 -14.41
C ASP A 280 3.15 7.09 -14.09
N GLY A 281 2.43 7.53 -13.02
CA GLY A 281 2.44 8.90 -12.53
C GLY A 281 1.67 9.89 -13.42
N THR A 282 0.90 9.41 -14.40
CA THR A 282 0.08 10.30 -15.25
C THR A 282 -1.17 10.80 -14.54
N TYR A 283 -1.70 10.03 -13.54
CA TYR A 283 -2.82 10.46 -12.70
C TYR A 283 -2.35 11.42 -11.60
N THR A 284 -1.82 12.57 -11.99
CA THR A 284 -1.30 13.59 -11.06
C THR A 284 -2.38 14.66 -10.78
N PRO A 285 -2.40 15.27 -9.56
CA PRO A 285 -1.52 15.03 -8.42
C PRO A 285 -2.02 13.94 -7.46
N LEU A 286 -3.01 13.13 -7.83
CA LEU A 286 -3.68 12.19 -6.95
C LEU A 286 -3.09 10.76 -6.97
N SER A 287 -1.87 10.61 -7.47
CA SER A 287 -1.05 9.41 -7.30
C SER A 287 0.38 9.79 -6.94
N ARG A 288 1.01 9.01 -6.06
CA ARG A 288 2.38 9.20 -5.63
C ARG A 288 3.08 7.88 -5.31
N PRO A 289 4.35 7.73 -5.69
CA PRO A 289 5.14 6.57 -5.32
C PRO A 289 5.49 6.61 -3.82
N LEU A 290 5.58 5.41 -3.22
CA LEU A 290 5.94 5.22 -1.82
C LEU A 290 7.30 4.55 -1.73
N PHE A 291 8.16 5.04 -0.84
CA PHE A 291 9.54 4.60 -0.71
C PHE A 291 9.93 4.33 0.73
N ILE A 292 10.94 3.47 0.88
CA ILE A 292 11.79 3.40 2.06
C ILE A 292 13.23 3.73 1.65
N TYR A 293 13.95 4.45 2.50
CA TYR A 293 15.35 4.81 2.30
C TYR A 293 16.19 4.24 3.42
N THR A 294 17.31 3.64 3.08
CA THR A 294 18.30 3.17 4.06
C THR A 294 19.71 3.50 3.57
N ARG A 295 20.72 3.02 4.26
CA ARG A 295 22.12 3.20 3.88
C ARG A 295 22.70 1.89 3.35
N THR A 296 23.49 1.95 2.27
CA THR A 296 24.19 0.77 1.77
C THR A 296 25.12 0.18 2.82
N SER A 297 25.77 1.03 3.65
CA SER A 297 26.57 0.58 4.79
C SER A 297 25.77 -0.20 5.85
N PHE A 298 24.47 0.10 6.02
CA PHE A 298 23.63 -0.68 6.93
C PHE A 298 23.27 -2.04 6.31
N LEU A 299 23.04 -2.10 5.00
CA LEU A 299 22.79 -3.37 4.31
C LEU A 299 24.03 -4.28 4.33
N GLU A 300 25.25 -3.69 4.36
CA GLU A 300 26.52 -4.44 4.41
C GLU A 300 26.86 -4.90 5.84
N ASP A 301 26.69 -4.04 6.85
CA ASP A 301 27.25 -4.21 8.18
C ASP A 301 26.22 -4.59 9.26
N ARG A 302 24.91 -4.46 8.97
CA ARG A 302 23.82 -4.67 9.94
C ARG A 302 22.84 -5.74 9.42
N PRO A 303 23.05 -7.02 9.79
CA PRO A 303 22.22 -8.13 9.32
C PRO A 303 20.72 -7.96 9.63
N GLU A 304 20.39 -7.31 10.75
CA GLU A 304 19.00 -7.02 11.13
C GLU A 304 18.33 -6.03 10.18
N VAL A 305 19.06 -5.02 9.66
CA VAL A 305 18.53 -4.06 8.69
C VAL A 305 18.37 -4.72 7.32
N LEU A 306 19.40 -5.45 6.86
CA LEU A 306 19.31 -6.21 5.61
C LEU A 306 18.16 -7.21 5.65
N GLY A 307 18.00 -7.95 6.77
CA GLY A 307 16.92 -8.90 6.94
C GLY A 307 15.56 -8.25 6.93
N PHE A 308 15.40 -7.10 7.58
CA PHE A 308 14.12 -6.38 7.58
C PHE A 308 13.78 -5.83 6.18
N VAL A 309 14.74 -5.21 5.47
CA VAL A 309 14.49 -4.69 4.12
C VAL A 309 14.18 -5.82 3.14
N ASN A 310 14.89 -6.97 3.24
CA ASN A 310 14.58 -8.15 2.43
C ASN A 310 13.16 -8.66 2.70
N PHE A 311 12.80 -8.84 3.98
CA PHE A 311 11.45 -9.26 4.38
C PHE A 311 10.39 -8.27 3.91
N TYR A 312 10.68 -6.97 3.99
CA TYR A 312 9.78 -5.90 3.49
C TYR A 312 9.48 -6.11 2.01
N LEU A 313 10.51 -6.24 1.16
CA LEU A 313 10.34 -6.40 -0.28
C LEU A 313 9.66 -7.72 -0.63
N GLU A 314 10.02 -8.84 0.02
CA GLU A 314 9.38 -10.14 -0.21
C GLU A 314 7.87 -10.14 0.08
N ASN A 315 7.42 -9.33 1.05
CA ASN A 315 6.02 -9.29 1.48
C ASN A 315 5.28 -8.02 1.03
N SER A 316 5.95 -7.06 0.39
CA SER A 316 5.36 -5.77 0.02
C SER A 316 4.14 -5.91 -0.89
N GLN A 317 4.15 -6.86 -1.83
CA GLN A 317 3.04 -7.05 -2.76
C GLN A 317 1.72 -7.39 -2.05
N GLU A 318 1.76 -8.23 -1.02
CA GLU A 318 0.60 -8.61 -0.23
C GLU A 318 0.22 -7.50 0.77
N LEU A 319 1.19 -7.03 1.55
CA LEU A 319 0.95 -6.09 2.64
C LEU A 319 0.55 -4.69 2.15
N VAL A 320 1.06 -4.23 1.02
CA VAL A 320 0.62 -2.97 0.37
C VAL A 320 -0.84 -3.06 -0.05
N ALA A 321 -1.26 -4.21 -0.61
CA ALA A 321 -2.65 -4.42 -0.97
C ALA A 321 -3.58 -4.51 0.25
N GLU A 322 -3.12 -5.13 1.36
CA GLU A 322 -3.89 -5.24 2.61
C GLU A 322 -4.19 -3.88 3.25
N VAL A 323 -3.27 -2.92 3.12
CA VAL A 323 -3.47 -1.54 3.60
C VAL A 323 -4.13 -0.64 2.55
N ASN A 324 -4.68 -1.22 1.47
CA ASN A 324 -5.45 -0.57 0.42
C ASN A 324 -4.65 0.42 -0.46
N TYR A 325 -3.36 0.19 -0.62
CA TYR A 325 -2.54 0.86 -1.61
C TYR A 325 -2.33 -0.02 -2.86
N VAL A 326 -1.68 0.52 -3.88
CA VAL A 326 -1.42 -0.18 -5.14
C VAL A 326 -0.03 -0.84 -5.09
N PRO A 327 0.05 -2.19 -5.15
CA PRO A 327 1.33 -2.87 -5.24
C PRO A 327 2.09 -2.49 -6.51
N LEU A 328 3.40 -2.67 -6.50
CA LEU A 328 4.23 -2.44 -7.68
C LEU A 328 3.93 -3.47 -8.78
N PRO A 329 4.05 -3.11 -10.07
CA PRO A 329 4.14 -4.09 -11.15
C PRO A 329 5.27 -5.08 -10.91
N GLU A 330 5.11 -6.32 -11.38
CA GLU A 330 6.07 -7.39 -11.15
C GLU A 330 7.50 -7.01 -11.62
N ASP A 331 7.61 -6.36 -12.78
CA ASP A 331 8.90 -5.91 -13.33
C ASP A 331 9.55 -4.80 -12.50
N VAL A 332 8.78 -3.85 -11.95
CA VAL A 332 9.28 -2.80 -11.06
C VAL A 332 9.66 -3.39 -9.70
N TRP A 333 8.85 -4.32 -9.18
CA TRP A 333 9.16 -5.04 -7.94
C TRP A 333 10.43 -5.87 -8.07
N ASP A 334 10.61 -6.61 -9.16
CA ASP A 334 11.84 -7.37 -9.47
C ASP A 334 13.08 -6.46 -9.46
N GLU A 335 12.96 -5.23 -10.00
CA GLU A 335 14.04 -4.24 -9.96
C GLU A 335 14.39 -3.82 -8.52
N GLN A 336 13.41 -3.69 -7.62
CA GLN A 336 13.68 -3.37 -6.22
C GLN A 336 14.35 -4.53 -5.49
N VAL A 337 13.89 -5.75 -5.70
CA VAL A 337 14.51 -6.97 -5.13
C VAL A 337 15.95 -7.13 -5.63
N ALA A 338 16.20 -6.91 -6.92
CA ALA A 338 17.53 -7.00 -7.51
C ALA A 338 18.55 -6.03 -6.90
N LYS A 339 18.10 -4.90 -6.33
CA LYS A 339 19.01 -3.99 -5.60
C LYS A 339 19.59 -4.63 -4.33
N LEU A 340 18.92 -5.62 -3.73
CA LEU A 340 19.42 -6.32 -2.53
C LEU A 340 20.35 -7.49 -2.84
N GLU A 341 20.32 -8.07 -4.05
CA GLU A 341 21.12 -9.24 -4.41
C GLU A 341 22.62 -9.12 -4.03
N PRO A 342 23.33 -7.99 -4.29
CA PRO A 342 24.74 -7.86 -3.94
C PRO A 342 25.02 -8.00 -2.43
N TYR A 343 24.06 -7.58 -1.57
CA TYR A 343 24.19 -7.64 -0.12
C TYR A 343 23.88 -9.04 0.41
N LEU A 344 22.90 -9.74 -0.19
CA LEU A 344 22.54 -11.11 0.16
C LEU A 344 23.68 -12.10 -0.16
N GLU A 345 24.36 -11.94 -1.30
CA GLU A 345 25.51 -12.77 -1.68
C GLU A 345 26.70 -12.57 -0.72
N SER A 346 26.95 -11.34 -0.28
CA SER A 346 28.08 -11.02 0.61
C SER A 346 27.91 -11.58 2.02
N GLY A 347 26.69 -11.63 2.54
CA GLY A 347 26.35 -12.19 3.86
C GLY A 347 26.56 -13.71 3.94
N SER A 348 26.47 -14.43 2.82
CA SER A 348 26.65 -15.88 2.76
C SER A 348 28.12 -16.35 2.90
N THR A 349 29.09 -15.44 2.78
CA THR A 349 30.54 -15.78 2.79
C THR A 349 31.21 -15.62 4.16
N SER A 350 30.49 -15.13 5.18
CA SER A 350 31.05 -14.85 6.50
C SER A 350 30.61 -15.85 7.59
N THR A 351 30.64 -17.16 7.30
CA THR A 351 30.60 -18.17 8.37
C THR A 351 32.03 -18.60 8.69
N PRO A 352 32.55 -18.42 9.93
CA PRO A 352 33.91 -18.82 10.33
C PRO A 352 34.05 -20.35 10.46
#